data_4919f23dbbb798609ba208dee6ae7f03
#
_entry.id   4919f23dbbb798609ba208dee6ae7f03
#
_cell.length_a   1.000
_cell.length_b   1.000
_cell.length_c   1.000
_cell.angle_alpha   90.00
_cell.angle_beta   90.00
_cell.angle_gamma   90.00
#
_symmetry.space_group_name_H-M   'P 1'
#
loop_
_entity.id
_entity.type
_entity.pdbx_description
1 polymer ?
#
loop_
_entity_poly.entity_id
_entity_poly.type
_entity_poly.pdbx_seq_one_letter_code
_entity_poly.pdbx_strand_id
1 'polypeptide(L)'
;YQQKKGCKEPIPVSCFTATAKQKVVQDIRDYFKQTLNLNLELYASTASRTNLRYSVIHAETDDDKYLKLRRLIAESDSPTIVYVSRTKRTKELAVKLTRDGYKALPFNGKMESEEKIANQDAFMNDQVRIIVATSAFGMGVDKKDVGLVVHYDISDSLENYVQEAGRAGRDPKLSARCYVLYSDNDLDKHFILLNQTKLSISEIQQVWKAIKDLTRQRMRVNCSALEIARQAGWDDSVSDIETRVRTALATLEQSGYLIRGNNIPHVYATGITVKNIDEARMRISASLLFGSDEIEKAVRIIKSLISQKYITKAQDSEAESRIDYLADILGISKKEIISVVERMRQEGILADSKDISAYLQDTGDSERKSQALLERFAKLERYILNHIPD
;
A
#
# COMPACT_ATOMS: atom_id res chain seq x y z
N TYR A 1 11.16 -15.21 -16.34
CA TYR A 1 10.99 -16.54 -15.72
C TYR A 1 11.10 -17.64 -16.76
N GLN A 2 10.35 -17.57 -17.88
CA GLN A 2 10.39 -18.56 -18.99
C GLN A 2 11.79 -18.73 -19.55
N GLN A 3 12.48 -17.65 -19.87
CA GLN A 3 13.87 -17.68 -20.39
C GLN A 3 14.85 -18.29 -19.37
N LYS A 4 14.65 -18.05 -18.06
CA LYS A 4 15.51 -18.64 -17.00
C LYS A 4 15.28 -20.14 -16.80
N LYS A 5 14.09 -20.65 -17.14
CA LYS A 5 13.71 -22.07 -16.97
C LYS A 5 13.86 -22.89 -18.26
N GLY A 6 14.21 -22.27 -19.41
CA GLY A 6 14.35 -22.95 -20.68
C GLY A 6 13.04 -23.55 -21.22
N CYS A 7 11.89 -22.99 -20.84
CA CYS A 7 10.59 -23.44 -21.32
C CYS A 7 10.47 -23.15 -22.82
N LYS A 8 10.22 -24.18 -23.63
CA LYS A 8 10.04 -24.05 -25.09
C LYS A 8 8.67 -23.50 -25.47
N GLU A 9 7.65 -23.68 -24.62
CA GLU A 9 6.30 -23.22 -24.84
C GLU A 9 5.97 -22.05 -23.88
N PRO A 10 5.16 -21.06 -24.32
CA PRO A 10 4.72 -19.98 -23.45
C PRO A 10 3.86 -20.52 -22.31
N ILE A 11 4.12 -20.04 -21.10
CA ILE A 11 3.31 -20.40 -19.92
C ILE A 11 1.92 -19.77 -20.10
N PRO A 12 0.82 -20.54 -19.93
CA PRO A 12 -0.51 -19.99 -19.99
C PRO A 12 -0.71 -18.87 -18.95
N VAL A 13 -1.31 -17.77 -19.37
CA VAL A 13 -1.63 -16.63 -18.51
C VAL A 13 -3.13 -16.42 -18.48
N SER A 14 -3.72 -16.34 -17.29
CA SER A 14 -5.11 -16.00 -17.10
C SER A 14 -5.22 -14.79 -16.15
N CYS A 15 -5.96 -13.78 -16.59
CA CYS A 15 -6.22 -12.57 -15.82
C CYS A 15 -7.71 -12.55 -15.42
N PHE A 16 -8.00 -12.46 -14.14
CA PHE A 16 -9.37 -12.43 -13.63
C PHE A 16 -9.66 -11.09 -12.98
N THR A 17 -10.80 -10.51 -13.31
CA THR A 17 -11.30 -9.29 -12.68
C THR A 17 -12.82 -9.30 -12.65
N ALA A 18 -13.41 -8.79 -11.56
CA ALA A 18 -14.86 -8.64 -11.45
C ALA A 18 -15.36 -7.28 -11.99
N THR A 19 -14.49 -6.27 -12.14
CA THR A 19 -14.90 -4.87 -12.31
C THR A 19 -13.91 -4.08 -13.18
N ALA A 20 -13.52 -4.62 -14.34
CA ALA A 20 -12.63 -3.87 -15.23
C ALA A 20 -13.43 -3.01 -16.23
N LYS A 21 -13.08 -1.73 -16.33
CA LYS A 21 -13.52 -0.86 -17.42
C LYS A 21 -12.95 -1.36 -18.75
N GLN A 22 -13.66 -1.11 -19.85
CA GLN A 22 -13.20 -1.52 -21.19
C GLN A 22 -11.76 -1.07 -21.50
N LYS A 23 -11.41 0.15 -21.07
CA LYS A 23 -10.04 0.67 -21.24
C LYS A 23 -9.01 -0.18 -20.48
N VAL A 24 -9.28 -0.57 -19.24
CA VAL A 24 -8.38 -1.41 -18.44
C VAL A 24 -8.22 -2.80 -19.07
N VAL A 25 -9.30 -3.38 -19.60
CA VAL A 25 -9.25 -4.64 -20.36
C VAL A 25 -8.36 -4.52 -21.58
N GLN A 26 -8.50 -3.42 -22.31
CA GLN A 26 -7.67 -3.15 -23.49
C GLN A 26 -6.20 -2.95 -23.11
N ASP A 27 -5.92 -2.15 -22.07
CA ASP A 27 -4.56 -1.91 -21.56
C ASP A 27 -3.87 -3.23 -21.13
N ILE A 28 -4.60 -4.14 -20.49
CA ILE A 28 -4.08 -5.48 -20.11
C ILE A 28 -3.73 -6.27 -21.38
N ARG A 29 -4.63 -6.33 -22.36
CA ARG A 29 -4.39 -7.07 -23.61
C ARG A 29 -3.20 -6.51 -24.37
N ASP A 30 -3.11 -5.20 -24.49
CA ASP A 30 -2.02 -4.51 -25.16
C ASP A 30 -0.69 -4.73 -24.45
N TYR A 31 -0.67 -4.67 -23.13
CA TYR A 31 0.53 -4.96 -22.32
C TYR A 31 1.07 -6.38 -22.57
N PHE A 32 0.20 -7.40 -22.50
CA PHE A 32 0.63 -8.79 -22.73
C PHE A 32 1.05 -9.04 -24.16
N LYS A 33 0.38 -8.41 -25.12
CA LYS A 33 0.76 -8.47 -26.55
C LYS A 33 2.13 -7.83 -26.81
N GLN A 34 2.35 -6.63 -26.30
CA GLN A 34 3.59 -5.89 -26.53
C GLN A 34 4.78 -6.47 -25.76
N THR A 35 4.56 -6.92 -24.51
CA THR A 35 5.64 -7.34 -23.61
C THR A 35 6.00 -8.82 -23.79
N LEU A 36 5.02 -9.67 -24.02
CA LEU A 36 5.20 -11.13 -24.05
C LEU A 36 4.75 -11.77 -25.37
N ASN A 37 4.29 -10.97 -26.34
CA ASN A 37 3.70 -11.43 -27.61
C ASN A 37 2.54 -12.43 -27.41
N LEU A 38 1.76 -12.25 -26.31
CA LEU A 38 0.61 -13.08 -25.97
C LEU A 38 -0.68 -12.36 -26.32
N ASN A 39 -1.54 -12.99 -27.13
CA ASN A 39 -2.89 -12.50 -27.40
C ASN A 39 -3.84 -13.10 -26.37
N LEU A 40 -4.36 -12.29 -25.45
CA LEU A 40 -5.35 -12.72 -24.47
C LEU A 40 -6.75 -12.70 -25.08
N GLU A 41 -7.49 -13.79 -24.95
CA GLU A 41 -8.91 -13.86 -25.25
C GLU A 41 -9.74 -13.27 -24.11
N LEU A 42 -10.81 -12.57 -24.45
CA LEU A 42 -11.71 -11.96 -23.48
C LEU A 42 -12.97 -12.82 -23.30
N TYR A 43 -13.16 -13.30 -22.08
CA TYR A 43 -14.40 -13.93 -21.63
C TYR A 43 -15.09 -12.99 -20.66
N ALA A 44 -16.14 -12.31 -21.12
CA ALA A 44 -16.92 -11.37 -20.30
C ALA A 44 -18.33 -11.88 -20.09
N SER A 45 -18.78 -11.81 -18.84
CA SER A 45 -20.19 -12.06 -18.49
C SER A 45 -20.87 -10.74 -18.20
N THR A 46 -22.05 -10.54 -18.77
CA THR A 46 -22.92 -9.39 -18.50
C THR A 46 -23.92 -9.66 -17.35
N ALA A 47 -23.64 -10.63 -16.49
CA ALA A 47 -24.54 -11.03 -15.42
C ALA A 47 -24.81 -9.86 -14.45
N SER A 48 -25.91 -9.16 -14.69
CA SER A 48 -26.45 -8.18 -13.75
C SER A 48 -26.95 -8.88 -12.50
N ARG A 49 -26.53 -8.38 -11.33
CA ARG A 49 -26.98 -8.87 -10.01
C ARG A 49 -28.39 -8.34 -9.71
N THR A 50 -29.43 -9.00 -10.24
CA THR A 50 -30.82 -8.56 -10.09
C THR A 50 -31.39 -8.69 -8.68
N ASN A 51 -30.68 -9.44 -7.81
CA ASN A 51 -31.07 -9.63 -6.41
C ASN A 51 -30.51 -8.53 -5.47
N LEU A 52 -29.75 -7.55 -5.98
CA LEU A 52 -29.25 -6.41 -5.21
C LEU A 52 -30.08 -5.16 -5.48
N ARG A 53 -30.49 -4.50 -4.40
CA ARG A 53 -31.18 -3.20 -4.46
C ARG A 53 -30.25 -2.11 -3.94
N TYR A 54 -29.96 -1.14 -4.79
CA TYR A 54 -29.06 -0.03 -4.47
C TYR A 54 -29.90 1.22 -4.13
N SER A 55 -29.50 1.92 -3.08
CA SER A 55 -30.15 3.16 -2.65
C SER A 55 -29.15 4.13 -2.04
N VAL A 56 -29.34 5.41 -2.25
CA VAL A 56 -28.59 6.49 -1.63
C VAL A 56 -29.50 7.23 -0.65
N ILE A 57 -29.02 7.45 0.57
CA ILE A 57 -29.75 8.18 1.60
C ILE A 57 -28.91 9.40 1.96
N HIS A 58 -29.46 10.59 1.70
CA HIS A 58 -28.83 11.83 2.11
C HIS A 58 -28.93 12.00 3.62
N ALA A 59 -27.86 12.47 4.25
CA ALA A 59 -27.78 12.78 5.68
C ALA A 59 -27.10 14.15 5.84
N GLU A 60 -27.60 14.99 6.74
CA GLU A 60 -27.07 16.33 6.95
C GLU A 60 -25.81 16.32 7.80
N THR A 61 -25.76 15.45 8.79
CA THR A 61 -24.67 15.35 9.77
C THR A 61 -24.22 13.92 10.01
N ASP A 62 -23.10 13.73 10.69
CA ASP A 62 -22.63 12.41 11.08
C ASP A 62 -23.58 11.71 12.08
N ASP A 63 -24.22 12.49 12.96
CA ASP A 63 -25.23 11.95 13.88
C ASP A 63 -26.50 11.53 13.14
N ASP A 64 -26.91 12.27 12.12
CA ASP A 64 -28.02 11.88 11.25
C ASP A 64 -27.69 10.62 10.45
N LYS A 65 -26.44 10.51 9.93
CA LYS A 65 -25.96 9.24 9.35
C LYS A 65 -26.10 8.07 10.31
N TYR A 66 -25.69 8.28 11.55
CA TYR A 66 -25.75 7.23 12.57
C TYR A 66 -27.20 6.80 12.89
N LEU A 67 -28.11 7.75 13.01
CA LEU A 67 -29.54 7.45 13.22
C LEU A 67 -30.11 6.64 12.04
N LYS A 68 -29.79 7.02 10.80
CA LYS A 68 -30.18 6.30 9.60
C LYS A 68 -29.57 4.90 9.55
N LEU A 69 -28.29 4.75 9.88
CA LEU A 69 -27.64 3.44 9.99
C LEU A 69 -28.37 2.53 10.99
N ARG A 70 -28.68 3.04 12.19
CA ARG A 70 -29.39 2.26 13.23
C ARG A 70 -30.78 1.80 12.72
N ARG A 71 -31.51 2.67 12.04
CA ARG A 71 -32.79 2.33 11.44
C ARG A 71 -32.66 1.21 10.41
N LEU A 72 -31.71 1.29 9.50
CA LEU A 72 -31.45 0.25 8.51
C LEU A 72 -31.09 -1.10 9.15
N ILE A 73 -30.29 -1.09 10.21
CA ILE A 73 -29.89 -2.26 10.99
C ILE A 73 -31.10 -2.86 11.72
N ALA A 74 -31.96 -2.02 12.31
CA ALA A 74 -33.17 -2.47 13.02
C ALA A 74 -34.21 -3.07 12.07
N GLU A 75 -34.25 -2.64 10.81
CA GLU A 75 -35.14 -3.16 9.75
C GLU A 75 -34.58 -4.42 9.06
N SER A 76 -33.47 -4.98 9.54
CA SER A 76 -32.81 -6.13 8.93
C SER A 76 -32.28 -7.10 9.97
N ASP A 77 -32.69 -8.35 9.91
CA ASP A 77 -32.14 -9.43 10.74
C ASP A 77 -30.93 -10.13 10.10
N SER A 78 -30.60 -9.77 8.87
CA SER A 78 -29.53 -10.40 8.12
C SER A 78 -28.14 -9.93 8.58
N PRO A 79 -27.10 -10.75 8.38
CA PRO A 79 -25.72 -10.31 8.52
C PRO A 79 -25.45 -9.01 7.73
N THR A 80 -24.79 -8.06 8.38
CA THR A 80 -24.64 -6.69 7.89
C THR A 80 -23.16 -6.30 7.82
N ILE A 81 -22.75 -5.71 6.70
CA ILE A 81 -21.41 -5.10 6.57
C ILE A 81 -21.59 -3.58 6.49
N VAL A 82 -20.87 -2.85 7.34
CA VAL A 82 -20.82 -1.39 7.34
C VAL A 82 -19.45 -0.93 6.92
N TYR A 83 -19.34 -0.27 5.77
CA TYR A 83 -18.07 0.24 5.26
C TYR A 83 -17.81 1.67 5.71
N VAL A 84 -16.57 1.91 6.17
CA VAL A 84 -16.05 3.21 6.55
C VAL A 84 -14.68 3.46 5.93
N SER A 85 -14.33 4.72 5.69
CA SER A 85 -13.09 5.09 5.01
C SER A 85 -11.84 5.03 5.90
N ARG A 86 -11.98 5.16 7.22
CA ARG A 86 -10.84 5.28 8.16
C ARG A 86 -10.78 4.13 9.16
N THR A 87 -9.55 3.65 9.42
CA THR A 87 -9.29 2.56 10.38
C THR A 87 -9.79 2.89 11.80
N LYS A 88 -9.59 4.12 12.28
CA LYS A 88 -10.08 4.56 13.59
C LYS A 88 -11.60 4.46 13.69
N ARG A 89 -12.31 4.86 12.62
CA ARG A 89 -13.76 4.86 12.57
C ARG A 89 -14.37 3.45 12.66
N THR A 90 -13.66 2.40 12.22
CA THR A 90 -14.14 1.02 12.39
C THR A 90 -14.36 0.67 13.86
N LYS A 91 -13.41 1.02 14.71
CA LYS A 91 -13.49 0.77 16.16
C LYS A 91 -14.54 1.66 16.84
N GLU A 92 -14.53 2.96 16.54
CA GLU A 92 -15.47 3.93 17.12
C GLU A 92 -16.93 3.57 16.82
N LEU A 93 -17.23 3.26 15.57
CA LEU A 93 -18.59 2.93 15.14
C LEU A 93 -19.04 1.55 15.67
N ALA A 94 -18.16 0.54 15.70
CA ALA A 94 -18.46 -0.77 16.28
C ALA A 94 -18.76 -0.65 17.77
N VAL A 95 -18.00 0.14 18.53
CA VAL A 95 -18.25 0.41 19.96
C VAL A 95 -19.58 1.15 20.15
N LYS A 96 -19.87 2.17 19.31
CA LYS A 96 -21.13 2.94 19.39
C LYS A 96 -22.34 2.03 19.13
N LEU A 97 -22.28 1.15 18.12
CA LEU A 97 -23.31 0.17 17.83
C LEU A 97 -23.47 -0.85 18.97
N THR A 98 -22.37 -1.32 19.57
CA THR A 98 -22.43 -2.28 20.68
C THR A 98 -23.07 -1.67 21.92
N ARG A 99 -22.80 -0.38 22.24
CA ARG A 99 -23.48 0.35 23.31
C ARG A 99 -24.98 0.48 23.10
N ASP A 100 -25.42 0.57 21.84
CA ASP A 100 -26.83 0.63 21.46
C ASP A 100 -27.50 -0.76 21.36
N GLY A 101 -26.81 -1.81 21.80
CA GLY A 101 -27.34 -3.18 21.87
C GLY A 101 -27.13 -4.04 20.62
N TYR A 102 -26.42 -3.53 19.61
CA TYR A 102 -26.06 -4.31 18.43
C TYR A 102 -24.70 -4.99 18.61
N LYS A 103 -24.64 -6.30 18.40
CA LYS A 103 -23.36 -7.02 18.38
C LYS A 103 -22.56 -6.65 17.12
N ALA A 104 -21.57 -5.79 17.23
CA ALA A 104 -20.74 -5.30 16.14
C ALA A 104 -19.25 -5.42 16.44
N LEU A 105 -18.45 -5.88 15.46
CA LEU A 105 -17.00 -5.98 15.56
C LEU A 105 -16.32 -5.13 14.46
N PRO A 106 -15.15 -4.56 14.76
CA PRO A 106 -14.35 -3.82 13.78
C PRO A 106 -13.52 -4.76 12.90
N PHE A 107 -13.22 -4.34 11.66
CA PHE A 107 -12.23 -4.98 10.81
C PHE A 107 -11.48 -3.94 9.96
N ASN A 108 -10.15 -3.91 10.05
CA ASN A 108 -9.33 -3.04 9.22
C ASN A 108 -7.91 -3.58 9.03
N GLY A 109 -7.18 -3.01 8.05
CA GLY A 109 -5.85 -3.48 7.68
C GLY A 109 -4.77 -3.31 8.75
N LYS A 110 -4.96 -2.40 9.73
CA LYS A 110 -3.98 -2.11 10.80
C LYS A 110 -4.19 -2.94 12.07
N MET A 111 -5.21 -3.80 12.12
CA MET A 111 -5.42 -4.71 13.25
C MET A 111 -4.39 -5.83 13.24
N GLU A 112 -4.08 -6.35 14.41
CA GLU A 112 -3.27 -7.57 14.56
C GLU A 112 -3.91 -8.76 13.85
N SER A 113 -3.08 -9.65 13.32
CA SER A 113 -3.56 -10.76 12.48
C SER A 113 -4.52 -11.69 13.22
N GLU A 114 -4.26 -11.96 14.49
CA GLU A 114 -5.11 -12.80 15.35
C GLU A 114 -6.48 -12.16 15.59
N GLU A 115 -6.52 -10.86 15.89
CA GLU A 115 -7.77 -10.11 16.07
C GLU A 115 -8.59 -10.06 14.78
N LYS A 116 -7.93 -9.89 13.62
CA LYS A 116 -8.60 -9.93 12.30
C LYS A 116 -9.28 -11.26 12.05
N ILE A 117 -8.55 -12.37 12.27
CA ILE A 117 -9.06 -13.72 12.06
C ILE A 117 -10.24 -13.96 13.01
N ALA A 118 -10.09 -13.65 14.29
CA ALA A 118 -11.15 -13.85 15.28
C ALA A 118 -12.43 -13.05 14.94
N ASN A 119 -12.31 -11.78 14.53
CA ASN A 119 -13.45 -10.95 14.17
C ASN A 119 -14.11 -11.41 12.87
N GLN A 120 -13.31 -11.86 11.90
CA GLN A 120 -13.83 -12.44 10.67
C GLN A 120 -14.56 -13.73 10.93
N ASP A 121 -13.99 -14.65 11.71
CA ASP A 121 -14.60 -15.94 12.04
C ASP A 121 -15.88 -15.75 12.85
N ALA A 122 -15.91 -14.81 13.79
CA ALA A 122 -17.11 -14.46 14.54
C ALA A 122 -18.26 -14.00 13.63
N PHE A 123 -17.95 -13.22 12.59
CA PHE A 123 -18.93 -12.79 11.59
C PHE A 123 -19.34 -13.94 10.65
N MET A 124 -18.39 -14.74 10.19
CA MET A 124 -18.65 -15.87 9.30
C MET A 124 -19.53 -16.94 9.96
N ASN A 125 -19.35 -17.16 11.28
CA ASN A 125 -20.05 -18.17 12.07
C ASN A 125 -21.28 -17.61 12.83
N ASP A 126 -21.80 -16.45 12.43
CA ASP A 126 -23.02 -15.82 12.98
C ASP A 126 -22.96 -15.49 14.49
N GLN A 127 -21.76 -15.48 15.08
CA GLN A 127 -21.57 -15.07 16.48
C GLN A 127 -21.80 -13.55 16.66
N VAL A 128 -21.49 -12.77 15.62
CA VAL A 128 -21.84 -11.36 15.49
C VAL A 128 -22.55 -11.09 14.18
N ARG A 129 -23.57 -10.23 14.24
CA ARG A 129 -24.38 -9.89 13.07
C ARG A 129 -23.79 -8.78 12.23
N ILE A 130 -22.99 -7.89 12.83
CA ILE A 130 -22.52 -6.67 12.18
C ILE A 130 -21.00 -6.64 12.19
N ILE A 131 -20.40 -6.36 11.03
CA ILE A 131 -19.00 -6.01 10.93
C ILE A 131 -18.85 -4.59 10.39
N VAL A 132 -18.05 -3.77 11.09
CA VAL A 132 -17.71 -2.41 10.65
C VAL A 132 -16.30 -2.45 10.07
N ALA A 133 -16.17 -2.20 8.79
CA ALA A 133 -14.95 -2.51 8.07
C ALA A 133 -14.46 -1.38 7.16
N THR A 134 -13.16 -1.37 6.87
CA THR A 134 -12.62 -0.66 5.69
C THR A 134 -12.65 -1.59 4.48
N SER A 135 -12.27 -1.08 3.30
CA SER A 135 -12.09 -1.87 2.06
C SER A 135 -11.17 -3.10 2.22
N ALA A 136 -10.39 -3.17 3.30
CA ALA A 136 -9.58 -4.35 3.63
C ALA A 136 -10.42 -5.60 3.95
N PHE A 137 -11.71 -5.44 4.34
CA PHE A 137 -12.62 -6.54 4.55
C PHE A 137 -13.21 -6.97 3.23
N GLY A 138 -12.77 -8.09 2.76
CA GLY A 138 -13.34 -8.56 1.53
C GLY A 138 -12.54 -9.58 0.75
N MET A 139 -11.23 -9.53 0.74
CA MET A 139 -10.44 -10.59 0.13
C MET A 139 -10.62 -11.88 0.93
N GLY A 140 -11.17 -12.92 0.28
CA GLY A 140 -11.39 -14.23 0.90
C GLY A 140 -12.66 -14.36 1.77
N VAL A 141 -13.50 -13.33 1.88
CA VAL A 141 -14.78 -13.42 2.60
C VAL A 141 -15.88 -13.91 1.66
N ASP A 142 -16.38 -15.10 1.89
CA ASP A 142 -17.46 -15.73 1.11
C ASP A 142 -18.67 -16.09 1.98
N LYS A 143 -19.29 -15.10 2.61
CA LYS A 143 -20.54 -15.25 3.36
C LYS A 143 -21.73 -15.05 2.41
N LYS A 144 -22.59 -16.07 2.27
CA LYS A 144 -23.65 -16.10 1.25
C LYS A 144 -24.89 -15.31 1.63
N ASP A 145 -25.13 -15.15 2.91
CA ASP A 145 -26.36 -14.65 3.52
C ASP A 145 -26.29 -13.19 3.97
N VAL A 146 -25.28 -12.43 3.55
CA VAL A 146 -25.23 -11.00 3.81
C VAL A 146 -26.38 -10.29 3.11
N GLY A 147 -27.36 -9.82 3.90
CA GLY A 147 -28.57 -9.17 3.37
C GLY A 147 -28.51 -7.66 3.36
N LEU A 148 -27.56 -7.06 4.07
CA LEU A 148 -27.43 -5.61 4.17
C LEU A 148 -25.95 -5.19 4.06
N VAL A 149 -25.67 -4.30 3.11
CA VAL A 149 -24.38 -3.57 3.04
C VAL A 149 -24.65 -2.08 3.13
N VAL A 150 -23.99 -1.39 4.05
CA VAL A 150 -24.15 0.05 4.23
C VAL A 150 -22.80 0.73 4.10
N HIS A 151 -22.65 1.61 3.13
CA HIS A 151 -21.52 2.52 3.06
C HIS A 151 -21.84 3.75 3.92
N TYR A 152 -21.28 3.77 5.12
CA TYR A 152 -21.37 4.89 6.05
C TYR A 152 -20.54 6.09 5.59
N ASP A 153 -19.39 5.79 5.01
CA ASP A 153 -18.59 6.73 4.21
C ASP A 153 -18.62 6.28 2.74
N ILE A 154 -18.54 7.20 1.81
CA ILE A 154 -18.47 6.88 0.37
C ILE A 154 -17.19 6.11 0.03
N SER A 155 -17.26 5.20 -0.91
CA SER A 155 -16.09 4.44 -1.39
C SER A 155 -15.18 5.32 -2.24
N ASP A 156 -13.89 4.97 -2.30
CA ASP A 156 -12.87 5.71 -3.05
C ASP A 156 -13.11 5.71 -4.58
N SER A 157 -13.86 4.75 -5.09
CA SER A 157 -14.23 4.66 -6.50
C SER A 157 -15.51 3.84 -6.68
N LEU A 158 -16.14 3.99 -7.84
CA LEU A 158 -17.31 3.19 -8.21
C LEU A 158 -16.96 1.68 -8.29
N GLU A 159 -15.76 1.35 -8.73
CA GLU A 159 -15.28 -0.03 -8.78
C GLU A 159 -15.17 -0.64 -7.39
N ASN A 160 -14.61 0.09 -6.43
CA ASN A 160 -14.55 -0.34 -5.03
C ASN A 160 -15.95 -0.49 -4.45
N TYR A 161 -16.85 0.48 -4.71
CA TYR A 161 -18.23 0.39 -4.29
C TYR A 161 -18.93 -0.86 -4.80
N VAL A 162 -18.82 -1.17 -6.09
CA VAL A 162 -19.42 -2.37 -6.69
C VAL A 162 -18.86 -3.65 -6.09
N GLN A 163 -17.55 -3.71 -5.81
CA GLN A 163 -16.94 -4.87 -5.16
C GLN A 163 -17.41 -5.04 -3.72
N GLU A 164 -17.52 -3.95 -2.97
CA GLU A 164 -17.95 -3.92 -1.57
C GLU A 164 -19.44 -4.24 -1.46
N ALA A 165 -20.29 -3.58 -2.23
CA ALA A 165 -21.73 -3.86 -2.31
C ALA A 165 -22.02 -5.27 -2.84
N GLY A 166 -21.20 -5.77 -3.77
CA GLY A 166 -21.32 -7.12 -4.34
C GLY A 166 -21.10 -8.26 -3.35
N ARG A 167 -20.71 -7.96 -2.10
CA ARG A 167 -20.68 -8.96 -1.03
C ARG A 167 -22.05 -9.30 -0.48
N ALA A 168 -23.02 -8.42 -0.67
CA ALA A 168 -24.41 -8.70 -0.36
C ALA A 168 -25.00 -9.75 -1.32
N GLY A 169 -25.95 -10.54 -0.82
CA GLY A 169 -26.77 -11.43 -1.63
C GLY A 169 -25.97 -12.38 -2.53
N ARG A 170 -24.91 -12.98 -2.06
CA ARG A 170 -24.15 -13.98 -2.85
C ARG A 170 -24.99 -15.21 -3.15
N ASP A 171 -25.94 -15.54 -2.27
CA ASP A 171 -27.03 -16.43 -2.63
C ASP A 171 -28.01 -15.67 -3.57
N PRO A 172 -28.20 -16.12 -4.82
CA PRO A 172 -29.10 -15.45 -5.77
C PRO A 172 -30.56 -15.40 -5.30
N LYS A 173 -30.92 -16.25 -4.36
CA LYS A 173 -32.29 -16.30 -3.79
C LYS A 173 -32.50 -15.21 -2.74
N LEU A 174 -31.45 -14.67 -2.17
CA LEU A 174 -31.50 -13.62 -1.17
C LEU A 174 -31.63 -12.26 -1.85
N SER A 175 -32.70 -11.53 -1.61
CA SER A 175 -32.81 -10.11 -1.97
C SER A 175 -32.05 -9.29 -0.95
N ALA A 176 -30.92 -8.69 -1.37
CA ALA A 176 -30.07 -7.91 -0.49
C ALA A 176 -30.15 -6.41 -0.79
N ARG A 177 -29.95 -5.60 0.25
CA ARG A 177 -30.01 -4.14 0.19
C ARG A 177 -28.62 -3.53 0.36
N CYS A 178 -28.30 -2.59 -0.52
CA CYS A 178 -27.03 -1.86 -0.49
C CYS A 178 -27.34 -0.36 -0.39
N TYR A 179 -26.89 0.27 0.68
CA TYR A 179 -27.12 1.69 0.94
C TYR A 179 -25.82 2.46 0.96
N VAL A 180 -25.87 3.68 0.45
CA VAL A 180 -24.86 4.71 0.67
C VAL A 180 -25.47 5.80 1.53
N LEU A 181 -24.86 6.10 2.67
CA LEU A 181 -25.20 7.25 3.48
C LEU A 181 -24.32 8.42 3.03
N TYR A 182 -24.92 9.36 2.34
CA TYR A 182 -24.21 10.47 1.73
C TYR A 182 -24.48 11.78 2.49
N SER A 183 -23.44 12.59 2.66
CA SER A 183 -23.54 13.96 3.10
C SER A 183 -22.66 14.86 2.21
N ASP A 184 -23.02 16.13 2.06
CA ASP A 184 -22.27 17.07 1.22
C ASP A 184 -20.79 17.20 1.64
N ASN A 185 -20.53 17.08 2.95
CA ASN A 185 -19.17 17.09 3.50
C ASN A 185 -18.34 15.86 3.12
N ASP A 186 -18.91 14.80 2.58
CA ASP A 186 -18.15 13.60 2.21
C ASP A 186 -17.31 13.83 0.96
N LEU A 187 -17.82 14.60 0.00
CA LEU A 187 -17.05 15.00 -1.17
C LEU A 187 -15.86 15.88 -0.77
N ASP A 188 -16.06 16.85 0.11
CA ASP A 188 -14.98 17.69 0.60
C ASP A 188 -13.87 16.88 1.28
N LYS A 189 -14.23 15.91 2.12
CA LYS A 189 -13.28 15.00 2.73
C LYS A 189 -12.52 14.16 1.70
N HIS A 190 -13.22 13.73 0.66
CA HIS A 190 -12.63 12.95 -0.44
C HIS A 190 -11.67 13.80 -1.27
N PHE A 191 -12.06 15.04 -1.60
CA PHE A 191 -11.18 16.01 -2.26
C PHE A 191 -9.95 16.37 -1.43
N ILE A 192 -10.10 16.54 -0.12
CA ILE A 192 -8.97 16.77 0.79
C ILE A 192 -7.99 15.59 0.73
N LEU A 193 -8.49 14.35 0.83
CA LEU A 193 -7.65 13.13 0.74
C LEU A 193 -6.95 13.03 -0.62
N LEU A 194 -7.66 13.27 -1.72
CA LEU A 194 -7.09 13.27 -3.07
C LEU A 194 -6.03 14.37 -3.22
N ASN A 195 -6.27 15.57 -2.67
CA ASN A 195 -5.31 16.67 -2.73
C ASN A 195 -4.07 16.41 -1.85
N GLN A 196 -4.20 15.71 -0.72
CA GLN A 196 -3.06 15.33 0.11
C GLN A 196 -2.10 14.36 -0.60
N THR A 197 -2.62 13.51 -1.49
CA THR A 197 -1.81 12.58 -2.28
C THR A 197 -1.39 13.14 -3.64
N LYS A 198 -1.95 14.28 -4.05
CA LYS A 198 -1.65 14.93 -5.32
C LYS A 198 -0.28 15.61 -5.24
N LEU A 199 0.63 15.20 -6.11
CA LEU A 199 1.94 15.83 -6.27
C LEU A 199 1.85 16.94 -7.33
N SER A 200 2.44 18.08 -7.00
CA SER A 200 2.67 19.14 -7.98
C SER A 200 3.83 18.75 -8.92
N ILE A 201 3.88 19.36 -10.09
CA ILE A 201 5.00 19.20 -11.03
C ILE A 201 6.32 19.59 -10.35
N SER A 202 6.31 20.65 -9.55
CA SER A 202 7.47 21.12 -8.79
C SER A 202 8.01 20.06 -7.84
N GLU A 203 7.14 19.37 -7.12
CA GLU A 203 7.55 18.30 -6.19
C GLU A 203 8.16 17.09 -6.94
N ILE A 204 7.60 16.71 -8.08
CA ILE A 204 8.18 15.65 -8.93
C ILE A 204 9.55 16.08 -9.44
N GLN A 205 9.71 17.34 -9.85
CA GLN A 205 11.00 17.89 -10.28
C GLN A 205 12.03 17.92 -9.15
N GLN A 206 11.62 18.26 -7.91
CA GLN A 206 12.47 18.21 -6.72
C GLN A 206 12.97 16.79 -6.46
N VAL A 207 12.06 15.81 -6.49
CA VAL A 207 12.43 14.38 -6.35
C VAL A 207 13.37 13.93 -7.46
N TRP A 208 13.10 14.32 -8.71
CA TRP A 208 13.98 14.00 -9.84
C TRP A 208 15.38 14.60 -9.67
N LYS A 209 15.46 15.88 -9.26
CA LYS A 209 16.74 16.54 -8.95
C LYS A 209 17.46 15.81 -7.82
N ALA A 210 16.76 15.49 -6.74
CA ALA A 210 17.34 14.75 -5.61
C ALA A 210 17.93 13.40 -6.05
N ILE A 211 17.24 12.64 -6.89
CA ILE A 211 17.74 11.37 -7.42
C ILE A 211 19.00 11.59 -8.27
N LYS A 212 19.02 12.60 -9.12
CA LYS A 212 20.20 12.96 -9.92
C LYS A 212 21.39 13.33 -9.03
N ASP A 213 21.15 14.09 -7.99
CA ASP A 213 22.20 14.51 -7.05
C ASP A 213 22.72 13.31 -6.22
N LEU A 214 21.85 12.39 -5.83
CA LEU A 214 22.23 11.16 -5.14
C LEU A 214 22.96 10.16 -6.02
N THR A 215 22.63 10.10 -7.32
CA THR A 215 23.34 9.23 -8.27
C THR A 215 24.70 9.78 -8.68
N ARG A 216 24.85 11.11 -8.73
CA ARG A 216 26.06 11.81 -9.21
C ARG A 216 26.58 11.23 -10.54
N GLN A 217 27.79 10.64 -10.52
CA GLN A 217 28.38 9.97 -11.66
C GLN A 217 27.98 8.50 -11.79
N ARG A 218 27.27 7.94 -10.82
CA ARG A 218 26.79 6.56 -10.83
C ARG A 218 25.38 6.55 -11.43
N MET A 219 25.13 5.67 -12.39
CA MET A 219 23.80 5.49 -13.02
C MET A 219 22.80 4.78 -12.08
N ARG A 220 23.17 4.54 -10.83
CA ARG A 220 22.43 3.70 -9.88
C ARG A 220 22.49 4.29 -8.49
N VAL A 221 21.35 4.30 -7.80
CA VAL A 221 21.28 4.70 -6.39
C VAL A 221 20.42 3.70 -5.59
N ASN A 222 20.82 3.43 -4.37
CA ASN A 222 20.01 2.76 -3.36
C ASN A 222 19.79 3.74 -2.22
N CYS A 223 18.55 4.11 -1.98
CA CYS A 223 18.19 5.10 -0.97
C CYS A 223 16.77 4.87 -0.48
N SER A 224 16.46 5.35 0.71
CA SER A 224 15.09 5.34 1.25
C SER A 224 14.25 6.47 0.67
N ALA A 225 12.94 6.35 0.80
CA ALA A 225 12.04 7.43 0.43
C ALA A 225 12.32 8.70 1.25
N LEU A 226 12.66 8.54 2.53
CA LEU A 226 12.97 9.65 3.42
C LEU A 226 14.28 10.36 3.02
N GLU A 227 15.32 9.60 2.64
CA GLU A 227 16.57 10.16 2.12
C GLU A 227 16.34 10.98 0.85
N ILE A 228 15.49 10.47 -0.08
CA ILE A 228 15.12 11.22 -1.29
C ILE A 228 14.37 12.51 -0.92
N ALA A 229 13.43 12.44 0.03
CA ALA A 229 12.65 13.59 0.46
C ALA A 229 13.54 14.68 1.08
N ARG A 230 14.46 14.32 1.97
CA ARG A 230 15.43 15.24 2.58
C ARG A 230 16.34 15.88 1.52
N GLN A 231 16.84 15.08 0.59
CA GLN A 231 17.65 15.59 -0.52
C GLN A 231 16.84 16.50 -1.46
N ALA A 232 15.54 16.27 -1.57
CA ALA A 232 14.61 17.14 -2.30
C ALA A 232 14.27 18.45 -1.56
N GLY A 233 14.72 18.57 -0.29
CA GLY A 233 14.44 19.72 0.55
C GLY A 233 13.04 19.70 1.19
N TRP A 234 12.43 18.52 1.31
CA TRP A 234 11.15 18.37 1.97
C TRP A 234 11.33 18.28 3.48
N ASP A 235 10.40 18.92 4.20
CA ASP A 235 10.38 18.90 5.67
C ASP A 235 9.82 17.55 6.16
N ASP A 236 10.45 16.96 7.18
CA ASP A 236 10.02 15.71 7.82
C ASP A 236 8.62 15.80 8.45
N SER A 237 8.09 17.02 8.64
CA SER A 237 6.71 17.25 9.12
C SER A 237 5.63 17.01 8.06
N VAL A 238 6.02 16.83 6.78
CA VAL A 238 5.06 16.56 5.70
C VAL A 238 4.39 15.21 5.93
N SER A 239 3.06 15.21 6.06
CA SER A 239 2.30 13.98 6.21
C SER A 239 2.49 13.06 4.99
N ASP A 240 2.62 11.76 5.24
CA ASP A 240 2.75 10.73 4.21
C ASP A 240 3.92 10.92 3.24
N ILE A 241 5.03 11.50 3.71
CA ILE A 241 6.23 11.82 2.92
C ILE A 241 6.73 10.64 2.08
N GLU A 242 6.75 9.44 2.64
CA GLU A 242 7.15 8.23 1.92
C GLU A 242 6.21 7.90 0.76
N THR A 243 4.90 8.01 0.98
CA THR A 243 3.89 7.77 -0.06
C THR A 243 4.01 8.79 -1.18
N ARG A 244 4.28 10.06 -0.85
CA ARG A 244 4.51 11.12 -1.85
C ARG A 244 5.75 10.85 -2.69
N VAL A 245 6.87 10.48 -2.07
CA VAL A 245 8.10 10.08 -2.81
C VAL A 245 7.85 8.86 -3.69
N ARG A 246 7.18 7.83 -3.18
CA ARG A 246 6.84 6.62 -3.96
C ARG A 246 5.96 6.94 -5.17
N THR A 247 5.02 7.86 -5.02
CA THR A 247 4.16 8.34 -6.11
C THR A 247 4.97 9.10 -7.16
N ALA A 248 5.88 10.01 -6.73
CA ALA A 248 6.78 10.70 -7.64
C ALA A 248 7.68 9.74 -8.44
N LEU A 249 8.26 8.74 -7.75
CA LEU A 249 9.07 7.71 -8.38
C LEU A 249 8.28 6.89 -9.40
N ALA A 250 7.05 6.50 -9.07
CA ALA A 250 6.18 5.77 -9.99
C ALA A 250 5.85 6.59 -11.24
N THR A 251 5.59 7.89 -11.07
CA THR A 251 5.35 8.82 -12.19
C THR A 251 6.59 8.97 -13.08
N LEU A 252 7.78 9.12 -12.49
CA LEU A 252 9.03 9.21 -13.22
C LEU A 252 9.36 7.90 -13.96
N GLU A 253 9.07 6.76 -13.36
CA GLU A 253 9.25 5.44 -14.00
C GLU A 253 8.30 5.25 -15.17
N GLN A 254 7.01 5.54 -15.00
CA GLN A 254 6.01 5.46 -16.07
C GLN A 254 6.33 6.41 -17.23
N SER A 255 6.99 7.53 -16.93
CA SER A 255 7.45 8.51 -17.92
C SER A 255 8.79 8.15 -18.53
N GLY A 256 9.42 7.04 -18.13
CA GLY A 256 10.67 6.55 -18.70
C GLY A 256 11.94 7.28 -18.25
N TYR A 257 11.89 8.05 -17.16
CA TYR A 257 13.06 8.78 -16.61
C TYR A 257 13.95 7.90 -15.74
N LEU A 258 13.37 6.90 -15.08
CA LEU A 258 14.10 5.96 -14.24
C LEU A 258 13.49 4.56 -14.35
N ILE A 259 14.27 3.58 -13.93
CA ILE A 259 13.83 2.20 -13.74
C ILE A 259 14.01 1.88 -12.26
N ARG A 260 12.96 1.41 -11.61
CA ARG A 260 13.06 0.89 -10.25
C ARG A 260 13.58 -0.54 -10.26
N GLY A 261 14.62 -0.78 -9.47
CA GLY A 261 15.10 -2.11 -9.19
C GLY A 261 14.31 -2.80 -8.08
N ASN A 262 14.78 -3.96 -7.65
CA ASN A 262 14.25 -4.62 -6.47
C ASN A 262 14.57 -3.81 -5.21
N ASN A 263 13.64 -3.79 -4.26
CA ASN A 263 13.90 -3.18 -2.96
C ASN A 263 15.06 -3.90 -2.28
N ILE A 264 16.09 -3.13 -1.89
CA ILE A 264 17.21 -3.62 -1.11
C ILE A 264 17.02 -3.07 0.30
N PRO A 265 16.97 -3.91 1.33
CA PRO A 265 16.78 -3.43 2.68
C PRO A 265 17.96 -2.58 3.13
N HIS A 266 17.70 -1.39 3.69
CA HIS A 266 18.66 -0.62 4.48
C HIS A 266 18.63 -1.04 5.94
N VAL A 267 19.66 -0.72 6.67
CA VAL A 267 19.74 -0.99 8.10
C VAL A 267 19.76 0.34 8.83
N TYR A 268 18.71 0.58 9.61
CA TYR A 268 18.61 1.79 10.41
C TYR A 268 19.23 1.57 11.79
N ALA A 269 20.09 2.48 12.23
CA ALA A 269 20.64 2.41 13.57
C ALA A 269 19.56 2.56 14.65
N THR A 270 18.44 3.23 14.34
CA THR A 270 17.25 3.33 15.19
C THR A 270 16.48 2.03 15.32
N GLY A 271 16.60 1.12 14.34
CA GLY A 271 15.99 -0.21 14.35
C GLY A 271 16.73 -1.24 15.21
N ILE A 272 17.81 -0.89 15.87
CA ILE A 272 18.55 -1.80 16.74
C ILE A 272 17.77 -2.00 18.05
N THR A 273 17.41 -3.25 18.32
CA THR A 273 16.64 -3.64 19.52
C THR A 273 17.49 -3.98 20.72
N VAL A 274 18.77 -4.30 20.49
CA VAL A 274 19.73 -4.63 21.54
C VAL A 274 20.37 -3.38 22.17
N LYS A 275 20.67 -3.45 23.47
CA LYS A 275 21.18 -2.32 24.24
C LYS A 275 22.66 -2.03 23.97
N ASN A 276 23.46 -3.08 23.75
CA ASN A 276 24.90 -2.99 23.56
C ASN A 276 25.42 -4.15 22.68
N ILE A 277 26.72 -4.10 22.39
CA ILE A 277 27.41 -5.10 21.54
C ILE A 277 27.47 -6.47 22.21
N ASP A 278 27.60 -6.53 23.53
CA ASP A 278 27.71 -7.80 24.27
C ASP A 278 26.38 -8.54 24.25
N GLU A 279 25.25 -7.85 24.43
CA GLU A 279 23.92 -8.40 24.28
C GLU A 279 23.70 -8.90 22.84
N ALA A 280 24.09 -8.12 21.82
CA ALA A 280 24.01 -8.52 20.43
C ALA A 280 24.82 -9.81 20.17
N ARG A 281 26.06 -9.85 20.64
CA ARG A 281 26.94 -11.02 20.50
C ARG A 281 26.35 -12.24 21.17
N MET A 282 25.81 -12.09 22.37
CA MET A 282 25.18 -13.20 23.09
C MET A 282 23.95 -13.75 22.33
N ARG A 283 23.05 -12.88 21.87
CA ARG A 283 21.87 -13.30 21.10
C ARG A 283 22.23 -13.94 19.76
N ILE A 284 23.17 -13.35 19.01
CA ILE A 284 23.65 -13.90 17.74
C ILE A 284 24.32 -15.27 17.92
N SER A 285 25.15 -15.41 18.95
CA SER A 285 25.85 -16.69 19.24
C SER A 285 24.92 -17.79 19.76
N ALA A 286 23.81 -17.43 20.38
CA ALA A 286 22.78 -18.37 20.85
C ALA A 286 21.81 -18.81 19.74
N SER A 287 21.77 -18.08 18.63
CA SER A 287 20.86 -18.35 17.52
C SER A 287 21.40 -19.44 16.60
N LEU A 288 20.50 -20.32 16.15
CA LEU A 288 20.80 -21.36 15.16
C LEU A 288 20.82 -20.83 13.72
N LEU A 289 20.48 -19.55 13.49
CA LEU A 289 20.42 -18.94 12.16
C LEU A 289 21.79 -18.51 11.64
N PHE A 290 22.81 -18.36 12.50
CA PHE A 290 24.13 -17.86 12.12
C PHE A 290 25.17 -18.97 12.14
N GLY A 291 25.92 -19.10 11.03
CA GLY A 291 27.13 -19.90 11.01
C GLY A 291 28.28 -19.22 11.76
N SER A 292 29.31 -20.00 12.15
CA SER A 292 30.46 -19.47 12.91
C SER A 292 31.11 -18.26 12.26
N ASP A 293 31.26 -18.24 10.94
CA ASP A 293 31.84 -17.12 10.18
C ASP A 293 30.91 -15.88 10.08
N GLU A 294 29.61 -16.10 10.25
CA GLU A 294 28.60 -15.04 10.15
C GLU A 294 28.39 -14.30 11.46
N ILE A 295 28.66 -14.94 12.59
CA ILE A 295 28.57 -14.32 13.93
C ILE A 295 29.46 -13.08 13.99
N GLU A 296 30.71 -13.19 13.58
CA GLU A 296 31.65 -12.07 13.63
C GLU A 296 31.25 -10.96 12.64
N LYS A 297 30.75 -11.31 11.45
CA LYS A 297 30.21 -10.36 10.48
C LYS A 297 29.00 -9.60 11.03
N ALA A 298 28.07 -10.29 11.67
CA ALA A 298 26.87 -9.71 12.30
C ALA A 298 27.27 -8.74 13.43
N VAL A 299 28.20 -9.12 14.29
CA VAL A 299 28.71 -8.26 15.37
C VAL A 299 29.41 -7.01 14.83
N ARG A 300 30.18 -7.11 13.74
CA ARG A 300 30.83 -5.97 13.09
C ARG A 300 29.81 -4.99 12.49
N ILE A 301 28.72 -5.51 11.86
CA ILE A 301 27.62 -4.70 11.34
C ILE A 301 26.94 -3.95 12.50
N ILE A 302 26.55 -4.64 13.57
CA ILE A 302 25.91 -4.00 14.74
C ILE A 302 26.83 -2.94 15.37
N LYS A 303 28.13 -3.21 15.50
CA LYS A 303 29.09 -2.24 16.01
C LYS A 303 29.13 -0.97 15.16
N SER A 304 29.14 -1.10 13.84
CA SER A 304 29.08 0.03 12.92
C SER A 304 27.79 0.84 13.09
N LEU A 305 26.64 0.17 13.18
CA LEU A 305 25.34 0.81 13.35
C LEU A 305 25.19 1.52 14.71
N ILE A 306 25.67 0.92 15.80
CA ILE A 306 25.66 1.54 17.13
C ILE A 306 26.53 2.81 17.11
N SER A 307 27.71 2.79 16.49
CA SER A 307 28.56 3.96 16.36
C SER A 307 27.87 5.10 15.62
N GLN A 308 27.13 4.80 14.55
CA GLN A 308 26.36 5.79 13.80
C GLN A 308 25.19 6.35 14.61
N LYS A 309 24.51 5.53 15.40
CA LYS A 309 23.42 5.96 16.30
C LYS A 309 23.88 7.05 17.30
N TYR A 310 25.11 6.98 17.77
CA TYR A 310 25.66 8.02 18.67
C TYR A 310 25.99 9.32 17.92
N ILE A 311 26.48 9.22 16.68
CA ILE A 311 26.81 10.39 15.85
C ILE A 311 25.53 11.15 15.45
N THR A 312 24.47 10.43 15.07
CA THR A 312 23.19 11.02 14.63
C THR A 312 22.35 11.56 15.78
N LYS A 313 22.46 11.01 16.98
CA LYS A 313 21.80 11.57 18.16
C LYS A 313 22.26 13.01 18.48
N ALA A 314 23.49 13.34 18.08
CA ALA A 314 24.04 14.70 18.19
C ALA A 314 23.55 15.64 17.08
N GLN A 315 22.93 15.15 16.02
CA GLN A 315 22.51 15.92 14.83
C GLN A 315 21.00 15.91 14.59
N ASP A 316 20.21 15.35 15.49
CA ASP A 316 18.74 15.23 15.41
C ASP A 316 18.23 14.55 14.11
N SER A 317 19.03 13.69 13.49
CA SER A 317 18.69 12.93 12.27
C SER A 317 18.66 11.44 12.52
N GLU A 318 17.79 10.69 11.81
CA GLU A 318 17.78 9.23 11.89
C GLU A 318 19.06 8.64 11.29
N ALA A 319 19.74 7.76 12.06
CA ALA A 319 20.95 7.11 11.63
C ALA A 319 20.63 5.96 10.67
N GLU A 320 20.92 6.15 9.43
CA GLU A 320 20.73 5.22 8.33
C GLU A 320 22.07 4.74 7.78
N SER A 321 22.23 3.42 7.61
CA SER A 321 23.39 2.85 6.97
C SER A 321 23.04 2.14 5.67
N ARG A 322 23.63 2.62 4.59
CA ARG A 322 23.50 2.00 3.27
C ARG A 322 24.33 0.73 3.21
N ILE A 323 23.76 -0.33 2.65
CA ILE A 323 24.43 -1.63 2.51
C ILE A 323 25.73 -1.53 1.70
N ASP A 324 25.79 -0.68 0.68
CA ASP A 324 27.01 -0.45 -0.09
C ASP A 324 28.10 0.23 0.74
N TYR A 325 27.73 1.19 1.60
CA TYR A 325 28.63 1.83 2.54
C TYR A 325 29.17 0.85 3.60
N LEU A 326 28.26 0.02 4.16
CA LEU A 326 28.68 -1.03 5.09
C LEU A 326 29.61 -2.06 4.42
N ALA A 327 29.34 -2.41 3.17
CA ALA A 327 30.18 -3.32 2.40
C ALA A 327 31.60 -2.76 2.22
N ASP A 328 31.72 -1.50 1.85
CA ASP A 328 33.00 -0.82 1.62
C ASP A 328 33.79 -0.68 2.92
N ILE A 329 33.15 -0.26 4.03
CA ILE A 329 33.85 -0.07 5.33
C ILE A 329 34.22 -1.39 5.98
N LEU A 330 33.35 -2.38 5.94
CA LEU A 330 33.55 -3.64 6.65
C LEU A 330 34.33 -4.68 5.83
N GLY A 331 34.50 -4.45 4.53
CA GLY A 331 35.11 -5.40 3.60
C GLY A 331 34.29 -6.69 3.46
N ILE A 332 32.95 -6.59 3.58
CA ILE A 332 32.00 -7.69 3.47
C ILE A 332 31.21 -7.52 2.18
N SER A 333 30.95 -8.58 1.42
CA SER A 333 30.19 -8.46 0.20
C SER A 333 28.75 -8.02 0.47
N LYS A 334 28.15 -7.26 -0.46
CA LYS A 334 26.73 -6.81 -0.32
C LYS A 334 25.74 -7.96 -0.11
N LYS A 335 25.97 -9.10 -0.77
CA LYS A 335 25.14 -10.30 -0.62
C LYS A 335 25.20 -10.88 0.80
N GLU A 336 26.39 -10.93 1.37
CA GLU A 336 26.60 -11.42 2.73
C GLU A 336 25.96 -10.46 3.75
N ILE A 337 26.12 -9.13 3.57
CA ILE A 337 25.48 -8.16 4.46
C ILE A 337 23.96 -8.32 4.42
N ILE A 338 23.34 -8.42 3.23
CA ILE A 338 21.90 -8.62 3.09
C ILE A 338 21.47 -9.89 3.82
N SER A 339 22.17 -11.01 3.59
CA SER A 339 21.85 -12.29 4.24
C SER A 339 21.93 -12.21 5.76
N VAL A 340 23.00 -11.60 6.29
CA VAL A 340 23.21 -11.45 7.73
C VAL A 340 22.18 -10.50 8.35
N VAL A 341 21.84 -9.39 7.68
CA VAL A 341 20.82 -8.44 8.13
C VAL A 341 19.42 -9.08 8.16
N GLU A 342 19.07 -9.88 7.16
CA GLU A 342 17.79 -10.60 7.16
C GLU A 342 17.67 -11.57 8.34
N ARG A 343 18.74 -12.28 8.67
CA ARG A 343 18.78 -13.16 9.86
C ARG A 343 18.70 -12.38 11.16
N MET A 344 19.36 -11.22 11.25
CA MET A 344 19.24 -10.34 12.42
C MET A 344 17.82 -9.82 12.61
N ARG A 345 17.07 -9.62 11.52
CA ARG A 345 15.64 -9.27 11.58
C ARG A 345 14.78 -10.45 12.06
N GLN A 346 15.04 -11.64 11.55
CA GLN A 346 14.34 -12.85 11.98
C GLN A 346 14.53 -13.11 13.48
N GLU A 347 15.73 -12.83 14.00
CA GLU A 347 16.04 -12.93 15.45
C GLU A 347 15.53 -11.73 16.26
N GLY A 348 14.90 -10.74 15.62
CA GLY A 348 14.43 -9.54 16.28
C GLY A 348 15.55 -8.66 16.86
N ILE A 349 16.77 -8.75 16.36
CA ILE A 349 17.90 -7.88 16.72
C ILE A 349 17.79 -6.54 15.99
N LEU A 350 17.20 -6.54 14.80
CA LEU A 350 16.90 -5.37 14.00
C LEU A 350 15.42 -5.32 13.66
N ALA A 351 14.83 -4.12 13.77
CA ALA A 351 13.46 -3.81 13.36
C ALA A 351 13.50 -2.58 12.44
N ASP A 352 13.47 -2.79 11.13
CA ASP A 352 13.58 -1.72 10.14
C ASP A 352 12.68 -1.92 8.93
N SER A 353 12.55 -0.90 8.11
CA SER A 353 11.68 -0.89 6.93
C SER A 353 12.42 -1.28 5.64
N LYS A 354 11.64 -1.56 4.57
CA LYS A 354 12.16 -1.86 3.23
C LYS A 354 12.41 -0.59 2.44
N ASP A 355 13.44 -0.62 1.61
CA ASP A 355 13.89 0.52 0.82
C ASP A 355 13.57 0.48 -0.66
N ILE A 356 13.81 1.62 -1.33
CA ILE A 356 13.59 1.85 -2.73
C ILE A 356 14.92 1.89 -3.47
N SER A 357 15.03 1.12 -4.56
CA SER A 357 16.15 1.22 -5.52
C SER A 357 15.68 1.92 -6.78
N ALA A 358 16.43 2.92 -7.22
CA ALA A 358 16.17 3.65 -8.45
C ALA A 358 17.38 3.65 -9.39
N TYR A 359 17.12 3.50 -10.68
CA TYR A 359 18.12 3.58 -11.74
C TYR A 359 17.75 4.71 -12.68
N LEU A 360 18.71 5.60 -12.98
CA LEU A 360 18.54 6.60 -14.01
C LEU A 360 18.65 5.94 -15.40
N GLN A 361 17.66 6.15 -16.25
CA GLN A 361 17.81 5.85 -17.67
C GLN A 361 18.66 6.93 -18.33
N ASP A 362 19.71 6.51 -19.02
CA ASP A 362 20.47 7.40 -19.91
C ASP A 362 19.63 7.61 -21.18
N THR A 363 19.05 8.76 -21.27
CA THR A 363 18.19 9.14 -22.40
C THR A 363 18.87 10.21 -23.27
N GLY A 364 20.21 10.20 -23.48
CA GLY A 364 20.99 11.11 -24.33
C GLY A 364 20.25 12.41 -24.76
N ASP A 365 20.77 13.58 -24.57
CA ASP A 365 20.27 14.91 -25.01
C ASP A 365 19.35 15.70 -24.06
N SER A 366 19.90 16.70 -23.36
CA SER A 366 19.21 17.37 -22.25
C SER A 366 18.13 18.39 -22.64
N GLU A 367 18.18 19.00 -23.83
CA GLU A 367 17.20 20.02 -24.25
C GLU A 367 15.90 19.42 -24.82
N ARG A 368 15.97 18.39 -25.64
CA ARG A 368 14.79 17.64 -26.09
C ARG A 368 14.00 17.00 -24.95
N LYS A 369 14.68 16.71 -23.87
CA LYS A 369 14.13 16.05 -22.66
C LYS A 369 13.29 16.97 -21.81
N SER A 370 13.70 18.23 -21.64
CA SER A 370 12.92 19.21 -20.89
C SER A 370 11.59 19.51 -21.58
N GLN A 371 11.58 19.53 -22.91
CA GLN A 371 10.39 19.81 -23.72
C GLN A 371 9.45 18.59 -23.76
N ALA A 372 9.97 17.38 -23.91
CA ALA A 372 9.20 16.13 -23.81
C ALA A 372 8.64 15.90 -22.40
N LEU A 373 9.36 16.36 -21.35
CA LEU A 373 8.90 16.37 -19.96
C LEU A 373 7.69 17.26 -19.80
N LEU A 374 7.79 18.50 -20.26
CA LEU A 374 6.70 19.48 -20.18
C LEU A 374 5.45 19.03 -20.95
N GLU A 375 5.62 18.44 -22.13
CA GLU A 375 4.51 17.87 -22.92
C GLU A 375 3.84 16.68 -22.25
N ARG A 376 4.63 15.80 -21.60
CA ARG A 376 4.10 14.64 -20.86
C ARG A 376 3.44 15.06 -19.55
N PHE A 377 3.95 16.07 -18.86
CA PHE A 377 3.29 16.65 -17.70
C PHE A 377 1.98 17.36 -18.09
N ALA A 378 1.96 18.10 -19.20
CA ALA A 378 0.73 18.71 -19.73
C ALA A 378 -0.29 17.64 -20.18
N LYS A 379 0.14 16.46 -20.65
CA LYS A 379 -0.73 15.30 -20.91
C LYS A 379 -1.26 14.68 -19.62
N LEU A 380 -0.42 14.55 -18.61
CA LEU A 380 -0.80 14.01 -17.29
C LEU A 380 -1.79 14.97 -16.59
N GLU A 381 -1.53 16.27 -16.65
CA GLU A 381 -2.42 17.30 -16.12
C GLU A 381 -3.79 17.30 -16.83
N ARG A 382 -3.80 17.21 -18.17
CA ARG A 382 -5.04 17.03 -18.94
C ARG A 382 -5.73 15.70 -18.65
N TYR A 383 -4.99 14.63 -18.42
CA TYR A 383 -5.54 13.34 -18.05
C TYR A 383 -6.21 13.41 -16.68
N ILE A 384 -5.57 14.06 -15.70
CA ILE A 384 -6.12 14.27 -14.36
C ILE A 384 -7.35 15.17 -14.40
N LEU A 385 -7.29 16.30 -15.13
CA LEU A 385 -8.40 17.25 -15.26
C LEU A 385 -9.60 16.67 -16.04
N ASN A 386 -9.37 15.82 -17.05
CA ASN A 386 -10.46 15.21 -17.83
C ASN A 386 -11.11 14.00 -17.14
N HIS A 387 -10.61 13.57 -15.97
CA HIS A 387 -11.16 12.45 -15.19
C HIS A 387 -11.70 12.89 -13.82
N ILE A 388 -11.78 14.19 -13.58
CA ILE A 388 -12.59 14.78 -12.51
C ILE A 388 -13.95 15.08 -13.17
N PRO A 389 -15.04 14.40 -12.79
CA PRO A 389 -16.37 14.83 -13.22
C PRO A 389 -16.63 16.25 -12.68
N ASP A 390 -17.18 17.13 -13.54
CA ASP A 390 -17.72 18.43 -13.14
C ASP A 390 -18.73 18.31 -12.00
#